data_3ae3804a3ea7da656cc12ab2ed5d1d88
#
_entry.id   3ae3804a3ea7da656cc12ab2ed5d1d88
#
_cell.length_a   1.000
_cell.length_b   1.000
_cell.length_c   1.000
_cell.angle_alpha   90.00
_cell.angle_beta   90.00
_cell.angle_gamma   90.00
#
_symmetry.space_group_name_H-M   'P 1'
#
loop_
_entity.id
_entity.type
_entity.pdbx_description
1 polymer ?
#
loop_
_entity_poly.entity_id
_entity_poly.type
_entity_poly.pdbx_seq_one_letter_code
_entity_poly.pdbx_strand_id
1 'polypeptide(L)'
;HNHSDLNIDHKITNEACITATRPQNKNPVKEILTFEVPSSTEWNFSSKQKNIFNPNYFENVSGFLKKKIKALECYKSEMRKWPHPRSYKAIQHLAKWRGATIGVEEAEAFELVRKIND
;
A
#
# COMPACT_ATOMS: atom_id res chain seq x y z
N HIS A 1 -6.61 1.37 -2.46
CA HIS A 1 -6.35 -0.02 -2.04
C HIS A 1 -6.01 -0.91 -3.22
N ASN A 2 -5.25 -1.98 -3.00
CA ASN A 2 -4.95 -2.96 -4.05
C ASN A 2 -6.14 -3.89 -4.31
N HIS A 3 -6.34 -4.29 -5.56
CA HIS A 3 -7.42 -5.19 -5.97
C HIS A 3 -7.29 -6.59 -5.35
N SER A 4 -6.07 -6.99 -4.95
CA SER A 4 -5.79 -8.29 -4.33
C SER A 4 -5.97 -8.32 -2.82
N ASP A 5 -6.42 -7.23 -2.22
CA ASP A 5 -6.64 -7.14 -0.77
C ASP A 5 -7.69 -8.15 -0.29
N LEU A 6 -7.56 -8.64 0.96
CA LEU A 6 -8.53 -9.58 1.53
C LEU A 6 -9.86 -8.88 1.85
N ASN A 7 -9.79 -7.62 2.33
CA ASN A 7 -10.95 -6.87 2.77
C ASN A 7 -11.85 -6.50 1.58
N ILE A 8 -13.13 -6.86 1.67
CA ILE A 8 -14.10 -6.61 0.58
C ILE A 8 -14.29 -5.12 0.32
N ASP A 9 -14.30 -4.28 1.35
CA ASP A 9 -14.45 -2.83 1.20
C ASP A 9 -13.27 -2.22 0.43
N HIS A 10 -12.06 -2.77 0.63
CA HIS A 10 -10.89 -2.36 -0.11
C HIS A 10 -10.98 -2.72 -1.60
N LYS A 11 -11.50 -3.91 -1.92
CA LYS A 11 -11.75 -4.34 -3.31
C LYS A 11 -12.77 -3.44 -4.00
N ILE A 12 -13.89 -3.19 -3.34
CA ILE A 12 -14.96 -2.31 -3.86
C ILE A 12 -14.41 -0.89 -4.07
N THR A 13 -13.64 -0.37 -3.12
CA THR A 13 -12.99 0.94 -3.26
C THR A 13 -12.05 0.98 -4.46
N ASN A 14 -11.23 -0.06 -4.66
CA ASN A 14 -10.37 -0.16 -5.84
C ASN A 14 -11.18 -0.09 -7.13
N GLU A 15 -12.22 -0.93 -7.28
CA GLU A 15 -13.06 -0.98 -8.46
C GLU A 15 -13.77 0.36 -8.72
N ALA A 16 -14.28 1.01 -7.66
CA ALA A 16 -14.91 2.32 -7.75
C ALA A 16 -13.92 3.40 -8.22
N CYS A 17 -12.70 3.42 -7.65
CA CYS A 17 -11.65 4.36 -8.03
C CYS A 17 -11.23 4.17 -9.49
N ILE A 18 -10.98 2.94 -9.93
CA ILE A 18 -10.62 2.64 -11.32
C ILE A 18 -11.74 3.06 -12.27
N THR A 19 -13.00 2.79 -11.90
CA THR A 19 -14.17 3.19 -12.69
C THR A 19 -14.28 4.71 -12.79
N ALA A 20 -14.13 5.43 -11.67
CA ALA A 20 -14.25 6.89 -11.63
C ALA A 20 -13.11 7.61 -12.36
N THR A 21 -11.92 6.99 -12.39
CA THR A 21 -10.72 7.57 -13.02
C THR A 21 -10.52 7.16 -14.47
N ARG A 22 -11.55 6.63 -15.14
CA ARG A 22 -11.49 6.36 -16.59
C ARG A 22 -11.10 7.63 -17.35
N PRO A 23 -10.18 7.56 -18.33
CA PRO A 23 -9.65 8.74 -19.02
C PRO A 23 -10.63 9.27 -20.08
N GLN A 24 -11.80 9.73 -19.63
CA GLN A 24 -12.87 10.26 -20.50
C GLN A 24 -12.91 11.79 -20.59
N ASN A 25 -12.17 12.47 -19.71
CA ASN A 25 -12.15 13.92 -19.60
C ASN A 25 -10.89 14.53 -20.22
N LYS A 26 -10.94 15.84 -20.53
CA LYS A 26 -9.78 16.59 -21.05
C LYS A 26 -8.58 16.58 -20.08
N ASN A 27 -8.84 16.46 -18.77
CA ASN A 27 -7.82 16.39 -17.72
C ASN A 27 -8.00 15.07 -16.94
N PRO A 28 -7.54 13.93 -17.44
CA PRO A 28 -7.65 12.65 -16.73
C PRO A 28 -6.70 12.61 -15.55
N VAL A 29 -7.01 11.75 -14.56
CA VAL A 29 -6.06 11.39 -13.50
C VAL A 29 -4.84 10.76 -14.17
N LYS A 30 -3.67 11.38 -14.00
CA LYS A 30 -2.44 10.97 -14.68
C LYS A 30 -1.75 9.77 -14.06
N GLU A 31 -1.80 9.66 -12.75
CA GLU A 31 -1.13 8.58 -12.02
C GLU A 31 -2.10 7.91 -11.05
N ILE A 32 -2.08 6.58 -11.05
CA ILE A 32 -2.84 5.75 -10.13
C ILE A 32 -1.87 4.73 -9.52
N LEU A 33 -1.76 4.79 -8.21
CA LEU A 33 -0.97 3.87 -7.40
C LEU A 33 -1.90 3.09 -6.48
N THR A 34 -1.65 1.80 -6.30
CA THR A 34 -2.26 1.00 -5.23
C THR A 34 -1.23 0.67 -4.17
N PHE A 35 -1.68 0.46 -2.95
CA PHE A 35 -0.82 0.24 -1.78
C PHE A 35 -1.26 -0.99 -0.99
N GLU A 36 -0.33 -1.55 -0.23
CA GLU A 36 -0.60 -2.65 0.69
C GLU A 36 -1.13 -2.14 2.03
N VAL A 37 -2.05 -2.90 2.62
CA VAL A 37 -2.63 -2.61 3.94
C VAL A 37 -2.29 -3.74 4.90
N PRO A 38 -1.48 -3.49 5.94
CA PRO A 38 -1.15 -4.48 6.96
C PRO A 38 -2.40 -5.09 7.61
N SER A 39 -2.41 -6.39 7.79
CA SER A 39 -3.54 -7.23 8.24
C SER A 39 -4.68 -7.39 7.24
N SER A 40 -4.40 -7.15 5.98
CA SER A 40 -5.41 -7.29 4.94
C SER A 40 -4.78 -7.80 3.63
N THR A 41 -3.83 -7.08 3.05
CA THR A 41 -3.19 -7.46 1.78
C THR A 41 -2.44 -8.78 1.90
N GLU A 42 -1.59 -8.94 2.93
CA GLU A 42 -0.78 -10.14 3.15
C GLU A 42 -1.58 -11.35 3.61
N TRP A 43 -2.80 -11.16 4.11
CA TRP A 43 -3.68 -12.25 4.56
C TRP A 43 -4.54 -12.85 3.44
N ASN A 44 -4.43 -12.34 2.24
CA ASN A 44 -5.06 -12.96 1.09
C ASN A 44 -4.23 -14.17 0.62
N PHE A 45 -4.40 -15.30 1.29
CA PHE A 45 -3.74 -16.58 0.97
C PHE A 45 -4.36 -17.29 -0.25
N SER A 46 -5.01 -16.56 -1.15
CA SER A 46 -5.64 -17.16 -2.32
C SER A 46 -4.60 -17.87 -3.18
N SER A 47 -4.82 -19.15 -3.47
CA SER A 47 -4.00 -19.96 -4.37
C SER A 47 -4.09 -19.54 -5.84
N LYS A 48 -4.98 -18.61 -6.19
CA LYS A 48 -5.08 -18.03 -7.51
C LYS A 48 -3.99 -16.98 -7.68
N GLN A 49 -2.80 -17.40 -8.07
CA GLN A 49 -1.56 -16.61 -8.22
C GLN A 49 -1.67 -15.31 -9.03
N LYS A 50 -2.80 -15.03 -9.68
CA LYS A 50 -2.99 -13.83 -10.50
C LYS A 50 -3.33 -12.56 -9.71
N ASN A 51 -3.61 -12.69 -8.41
CA ASN A 51 -4.07 -11.58 -7.56
C ASN A 51 -3.19 -11.44 -6.32
N ILE A 52 -1.93 -11.10 -6.52
CA ILE A 52 -0.97 -10.83 -5.44
C ILE A 52 -0.53 -9.37 -5.60
N PHE A 53 -0.40 -8.65 -4.49
CA PHE A 53 0.24 -7.35 -4.48
C PHE A 53 1.70 -7.50 -4.91
N ASN A 54 2.04 -6.91 -6.05
CA ASN A 54 3.38 -6.98 -6.63
C ASN A 54 3.95 -5.57 -6.84
N PRO A 55 4.56 -4.96 -5.82
CA PRO A 55 5.01 -3.59 -5.89
C PRO A 55 6.10 -3.39 -6.94
N ASN A 56 5.96 -2.33 -7.72
CA ASN A 56 6.86 -1.92 -8.79
C ASN A 56 7.20 -0.42 -8.75
N TYR A 57 6.65 0.30 -7.77
CA TYR A 57 6.91 1.71 -7.51
C TYR A 57 7.28 1.87 -6.04
N PHE A 58 8.39 2.54 -5.76
CA PHE A 58 8.92 2.67 -4.40
C PHE A 58 9.22 4.13 -4.09
N GLU A 59 8.80 4.56 -2.92
CA GLU A 59 9.11 5.88 -2.39
C GLU A 59 10.13 5.75 -1.26
N ASN A 60 11.30 6.38 -1.40
CA ASN A 60 12.31 6.41 -0.34
C ASN A 60 11.81 7.31 0.80
N VAL A 61 11.54 6.70 1.95
CA VAL A 61 11.08 7.38 3.16
C VAL A 61 12.11 7.34 4.28
N SER A 62 13.39 7.13 3.96
CA SER A 62 14.47 7.13 4.93
C SER A 62 14.47 8.40 5.77
N GLY A 63 14.49 8.24 7.10
CA GLY A 63 14.39 9.34 8.05
C GLY A 63 12.96 9.85 8.35
N PHE A 64 11.94 9.40 7.62
CA PHE A 64 10.55 9.81 7.84
C PHE A 64 9.71 8.79 8.61
N LEU A 65 10.21 7.58 8.84
CA LEU A 65 9.47 6.51 9.50
C LEU A 65 8.96 6.90 10.90
N LYS A 66 9.75 7.66 11.66
CA LYS A 66 9.33 8.18 12.97
C LYS A 66 8.09 9.07 12.87
N LYS A 67 7.99 9.89 11.81
CA LYS A 67 6.83 10.74 11.55
C LYS A 67 5.59 9.91 11.23
N LYS A 68 5.74 8.85 10.42
CA LYS A 68 4.67 7.88 10.13
C LYS A 68 4.16 7.21 11.41
N ILE A 69 5.07 6.70 12.25
CA ILE A 69 4.70 6.06 13.53
C ILE A 69 3.93 7.03 14.42
N LYS A 70 4.40 8.28 14.56
CA LYS A 70 3.71 9.32 15.33
C LYS A 70 2.29 9.62 14.78
N ALA A 71 2.12 9.63 13.46
CA ALA A 71 0.81 9.80 12.84
C ALA A 71 -0.13 8.62 13.17
N LEU A 72 0.39 7.38 13.18
CA LEU A 72 -0.37 6.18 13.55
C LEU A 72 -0.81 6.18 15.03
N GLU A 73 -0.13 6.90 15.91
CA GLU A 73 -0.55 7.06 17.31
C GLU A 73 -1.91 7.77 17.43
N CYS A 74 -2.34 8.53 16.42
CA CYS A 74 -3.68 9.10 16.36
C CYS A 74 -4.78 8.05 16.12
N TYR A 75 -4.40 6.85 15.64
CA TYR A 75 -5.30 5.73 15.35
C TYR A 75 -5.13 4.57 16.34
N LYS A 76 -5.06 4.90 17.64
CA LYS A 76 -4.79 3.92 18.72
C LYS A 76 -5.73 2.72 18.72
N SER A 77 -7.01 2.92 18.37
CA SER A 77 -8.01 1.86 18.28
C SER A 77 -7.69 0.83 17.21
N GLU A 78 -6.97 1.21 16.16
CA GLU A 78 -6.59 0.36 15.04
C GLU A 78 -5.27 -0.38 15.27
N MET A 79 -4.43 0.13 16.14
CA MET A 79 -3.12 -0.46 16.43
C MET A 79 -3.24 -1.70 17.33
N ARG A 80 -2.34 -2.65 17.14
CA ARG A 80 -2.29 -3.93 17.86
C ARG A 80 -0.89 -4.19 18.37
N LYS A 81 -0.76 -5.15 19.28
CA LYS A 81 0.54 -5.60 19.80
C LYS A 81 1.19 -6.57 18.82
N TRP A 82 2.54 -6.56 18.79
CA TRP A 82 3.30 -7.59 18.08
C TRP A 82 2.91 -9.00 18.58
N PRO A 83 2.77 -10.01 17.70
CA PRO A 83 3.19 -10.07 16.29
C PRO A 83 2.14 -9.65 15.25
N HIS A 84 1.10 -8.95 15.64
CA HIS A 84 0.06 -8.53 14.70
C HIS A 84 0.65 -7.58 13.62
N PRO A 85 0.26 -7.68 12.33
CA PRO A 85 0.76 -6.83 11.24
C PRO A 85 0.52 -5.33 11.46
N ARG A 86 -0.55 -4.94 12.17
CA ARG A 86 -0.81 -3.55 12.57
C ARG A 86 -0.09 -3.12 13.84
N SER A 87 0.96 -3.82 14.26
CA SER A 87 1.83 -3.34 15.32
C SER A 87 2.84 -2.33 14.78
N TYR A 88 3.24 -1.36 15.59
CA TYR A 88 4.30 -0.41 15.22
C TYR A 88 5.58 -1.14 14.78
N LYS A 89 5.90 -2.25 15.45
CA LYS A 89 7.07 -3.07 15.11
C LYS A 89 6.94 -3.70 13.71
N ALA A 90 5.77 -4.24 13.36
CA ALA A 90 5.54 -4.83 12.04
C ALA A 90 5.65 -3.77 10.93
N ILE A 91 5.07 -2.60 11.14
CA ILE A 91 5.12 -1.48 10.19
C ILE A 91 6.57 -1.01 9.97
N GLN A 92 7.38 -0.94 11.04
CA GLN A 92 8.80 -0.62 10.92
C GLN A 92 9.57 -1.69 10.14
N HIS A 93 9.30 -2.97 10.38
CA HIS A 93 9.93 -4.07 9.64
C HIS A 93 9.54 -4.05 8.17
N LEU A 94 8.27 -3.77 7.86
CA LEU A 94 7.81 -3.66 6.48
C LEU A 94 8.53 -2.53 5.74
N ALA A 95 8.61 -1.33 6.32
CA ALA A 95 9.30 -0.20 5.70
C ALA A 95 10.79 -0.51 5.44
N LYS A 96 11.47 -1.17 6.37
CA LYS A 96 12.86 -1.60 6.20
C LYS A 96 13.00 -2.69 5.14
N TRP A 97 12.08 -3.65 5.10
CA TRP A 97 12.08 -4.68 4.06
C TRP A 97 11.90 -4.08 2.66
N ARG A 98 10.94 -3.15 2.52
CA ARG A 98 10.74 -2.42 1.27
C ARG A 98 11.94 -1.56 0.89
N GLY A 99 12.60 -0.95 1.88
CA GLY A 99 13.86 -0.23 1.68
C GLY A 99 14.98 -1.14 1.19
N ALA A 100 15.17 -2.29 1.85
CA ALA A 100 16.18 -3.28 1.45
C ALA A 100 15.97 -3.78 0.01
N THR A 101 14.72 -3.88 -0.45
CA THR A 101 14.39 -4.29 -1.83
C THR A 101 15.00 -3.38 -2.89
N ILE A 102 15.18 -2.09 -2.58
CA ILE A 102 15.70 -1.07 -3.51
C ILE A 102 17.03 -0.45 -3.06
N GLY A 103 17.65 -0.97 -1.99
CA GLY A 103 18.96 -0.51 -1.52
C GLY A 103 18.93 0.81 -0.73
N VAL A 104 17.82 1.13 -0.04
CA VAL A 104 17.71 2.27 0.87
C VAL A 104 17.31 1.79 2.28
N GLU A 105 17.43 2.65 3.28
CA GLU A 105 17.14 2.24 4.67
C GLU A 105 15.65 1.94 4.90
N GLU A 106 14.76 2.76 4.34
CA GLU A 106 13.32 2.67 4.55
C GLU A 106 12.58 3.11 3.29
N ALA A 107 11.57 2.35 2.86
CA ALA A 107 10.71 2.70 1.72
C ALA A 107 9.25 2.36 1.98
N GLU A 108 8.37 3.02 1.25
CA GLU A 108 7.00 2.59 1.00
C GLU A 108 6.91 2.01 -0.41
N ALA A 109 6.07 0.99 -0.57
CA ALA A 109 5.93 0.29 -1.83
C ALA A 109 4.50 0.38 -2.36
N PHE A 110 4.39 0.57 -3.67
CA PHE A 110 3.15 0.74 -4.39
C PHE A 110 3.17 -0.10 -5.66
N GLU A 111 2.01 -0.37 -6.19
CA GLU A 111 1.84 -0.92 -7.53
C GLU A 111 1.33 0.18 -8.45
N LEU A 112 2.12 0.51 -9.46
CA LEU A 112 1.73 1.49 -10.48
C LEU A 112 0.73 0.85 -11.42
N VAL A 113 -0.51 1.29 -11.33
CA VAL A 113 -1.62 0.81 -12.18
C VAL A 113 -1.62 1.53 -13.52
N ARG A 114 -1.45 2.85 -13.50
CA ARG A 114 -1.43 3.67 -14.70
C ARG A 114 -0.59 4.93 -14.50
N LYS A 115 0.18 5.28 -15.52
CA LYS A 115 0.82 6.59 -15.65
C LYS A 115 0.63 7.12 -17.05
N ILE A 116 0.19 8.37 -17.17
CA ILE A 116 0.06 9.11 -18.43
C ILE A 116 1.14 10.19 -18.40
N ASN A 117 2.08 10.11 -19.33
CA ASN A 117 3.09 11.14 -19.56
C ASN A 117 2.61 12.07 -20.66
N ASP A 118 2.83 13.37 -20.52
CA ASP A 118 2.56 14.38 -21.54
C ASP A 118 3.72 14.47 -22.52
#